data_d87872737f13b27f24c41f6932fd04f7
#
_entry.id   d87872737f13b27f24c41f6932fd04f7
#
_cell.length_a   1.000
_cell.length_b   1.000
_cell.length_c   1.000
_cell.angle_alpha   90.00
_cell.angle_beta   90.00
_cell.angle_gamma   90.00
#
_symmetry.space_group_name_H-M   'P 1'
#
loop_
_entity.id
_entity.type
_entity.pdbx_description
1 polymer ?
#
loop_
_entity_poly.entity_id
_entity_poly.type
_entity_poly.pdbx_seq_one_letter_code
_entity_poly.pdbx_strand_id
1 'polypeptide(L)' 'MSDPKLKDATLVELTALGRDLRQEMFNLRLQQASSQLEKPARLRLLRRDIARVETRMTQLRNKAA' A
#
# COMPACT_ATOMS: atom_id res chain seq x y z
N MET A 1 10.15 -0.68 8.41
CA MET A 1 10.43 0.75 8.31
C MET A 1 9.12 1.53 8.36
N SER A 2 8.99 2.45 9.27
CA SER A 2 7.80 3.29 9.32
C SER A 2 8.05 4.56 8.52
N ASP A 3 7.13 4.86 7.61
CA ASP A 3 7.17 6.11 6.87
C ASP A 3 6.57 7.20 7.78
N PRO A 4 7.33 8.26 8.12
CA PRO A 4 6.80 9.34 8.96
C PRO A 4 5.52 9.94 8.39
N LYS A 5 5.37 9.94 7.08
CA LYS A 5 4.16 10.46 6.42
C LYS A 5 2.92 9.67 6.78
N LEU A 6 3.05 8.38 7.07
CA LEU A 6 1.89 7.55 7.44
C LEU A 6 1.31 7.94 8.79
N LYS A 7 2.16 8.40 9.71
CA LYS A 7 1.70 8.80 11.04
C LYS A 7 0.89 10.08 11.01
N ASP A 8 1.24 10.99 10.11
CA ASP A 8 0.60 12.31 10.02
C ASP A 8 -0.48 12.37 8.95
N ALA A 9 -0.63 11.30 8.16
CA ALA A 9 -1.59 11.29 7.07
C ALA A 9 -3.03 11.17 7.61
N THR A 10 -3.94 11.87 6.95
CA THR A 10 -5.37 11.76 7.25
C THR A 10 -5.93 10.48 6.65
N LEU A 11 -7.13 10.10 7.11
CA LEU A 11 -7.80 8.91 6.55
C LEU A 11 -8.02 9.05 5.05
N VAL A 12 -8.36 10.26 4.57
CA VAL A 12 -8.56 10.51 3.15
C VAL A 12 -7.27 10.28 2.37
N GLU A 13 -6.15 10.82 2.89
CA GLU A 13 -4.86 10.65 2.25
C GLU A 13 -4.42 9.19 2.23
N LEU A 14 -4.67 8.46 3.32
CA LEU A 14 -4.33 7.03 3.38
C LEU A 14 -5.18 6.21 2.41
N THR A 15 -6.46 6.55 2.25
CA THR A 15 -7.33 5.88 1.31
C THR A 15 -6.81 6.06 -0.13
N ALA A 16 -6.41 7.28 -0.48
CA ALA A 16 -5.86 7.57 -1.81
C ALA A 16 -4.54 6.82 -2.03
N LEU A 17 -3.66 6.84 -1.03
CA LEU A 17 -2.38 6.13 -1.12
C LEU A 17 -2.60 4.63 -1.27
N GLY A 18 -3.50 4.06 -0.49
CA GLY A 18 -3.81 2.64 -0.58
C GLY A 18 -4.34 2.24 -1.95
N ARG A 19 -5.17 3.09 -2.55
CA ARG A 19 -5.68 2.86 -3.89
C ARG A 19 -4.56 2.83 -4.92
N ASP A 20 -3.64 3.81 -4.83
CA ASP A 20 -2.53 3.90 -5.77
C ASP A 20 -1.60 2.70 -5.64
N LEU A 21 -1.31 2.28 -4.41
CA LEU A 21 -0.46 1.12 -4.16
C LEU A 21 -1.10 -0.17 -4.70
N ARG A 22 -2.40 -0.34 -4.51
CA ARG A 22 -3.12 -1.51 -5.03
C ARG A 22 -3.14 -1.52 -6.55
N GLN A 23 -3.30 -0.35 -7.16
CA GLN A 23 -3.26 -0.24 -8.62
C GLN A 23 -1.90 -0.62 -9.16
N GLU A 24 -0.83 -0.16 -8.53
CA GLU A 24 0.53 -0.52 -8.92
C GLU A 24 0.75 -2.03 -8.75
N MET A 25 0.29 -2.60 -7.64
CA MET A 25 0.42 -4.03 -7.40
C MET A 25 -0.33 -4.84 -8.46
N PHE A 26 -1.53 -4.41 -8.83
CA PHE A 26 -2.31 -5.05 -9.87
C PHE A 26 -1.54 -5.06 -11.20
N ASN A 27 -0.98 -3.92 -11.59
CA ASN A 27 -0.21 -3.81 -12.82
C ASN A 27 1.02 -4.72 -12.79
N LEU A 28 1.72 -4.78 -11.66
CA LEU A 28 2.89 -5.65 -11.52
C LEU A 28 2.51 -7.12 -11.57
N ARG A 29 1.35 -7.49 -11.02
CA ARG A 29 0.86 -8.86 -11.10
C ARG A 29 0.53 -9.25 -12.54
N LEU A 30 0.00 -8.33 -13.33
CA LEU A 30 -0.22 -8.57 -14.74
C LEU A 30 1.10 -8.81 -15.48
N GLN A 31 2.14 -8.03 -15.16
CA GLN A 31 3.45 -8.22 -15.74
C GLN A 31 4.04 -9.57 -15.35
N GLN A 32 3.86 -9.97 -14.10
CA GLN A 32 4.32 -11.27 -13.63
C GLN A 32 3.63 -12.40 -14.38
N ALA A 33 2.33 -12.29 -14.58
CA ALA A 33 1.57 -13.31 -15.30
C ALA A 33 2.03 -13.47 -16.75
N SER A 34 2.50 -12.38 -17.36
CA SER A 34 3.02 -12.42 -18.74
C SER A 34 4.53 -12.63 -18.79
N SER A 35 5.15 -12.98 -17.66
CA SER A 35 6.58 -13.22 -17.52
C SER A 35 7.44 -12.00 -17.86
N GLN A 36 6.89 -10.80 -17.71
CA GLN A 36 7.61 -9.55 -17.99
C GLN A 36 8.12 -8.85 -16.73
N LEU A 37 7.83 -9.40 -15.56
CA LEU A 37 8.25 -8.79 -14.32
C LEU A 37 9.71 -9.13 -14.02
N GLU A 38 10.58 -8.12 -14.01
CA GLU A 38 12.01 -8.29 -13.78
C GLU A 38 12.40 -8.16 -12.30
N LYS A 39 11.54 -7.50 -11.49
CA LYS A 39 11.86 -7.20 -10.09
C LYS A 39 10.75 -7.68 -9.16
N PRO A 40 10.72 -8.97 -8.83
CA PRO A 40 9.71 -9.49 -7.91
C PRO A 40 9.78 -8.88 -6.50
N ALA A 41 10.95 -8.33 -6.12
CA ALA A 41 11.08 -7.63 -4.85
C ALA A 41 10.12 -6.43 -4.74
N ARG A 42 9.79 -5.79 -5.85
CA ARG A 42 8.84 -4.67 -5.86
C ARG A 42 7.46 -5.08 -5.38
N LEU A 43 7.00 -6.28 -5.79
CA LEU A 43 5.71 -6.81 -5.32
C LEU A 43 5.71 -7.01 -3.81
N ARG A 44 6.80 -7.50 -3.25
CA ARG A 44 6.89 -7.70 -1.80
C ARG A 44 6.85 -6.38 -1.05
N LEU A 45 7.55 -5.36 -1.58
CA LEU A 45 7.54 -4.03 -0.97
C LEU A 45 6.15 -3.41 -1.01
N LEU A 46 5.46 -3.52 -2.15
CA LEU A 46 4.10 -2.99 -2.28
C LEU A 46 3.14 -3.68 -1.34
N ARG A 47 3.24 -5.00 -1.22
CA ARG A 47 2.41 -5.77 -0.31
C ARG A 47 2.60 -5.29 1.13
N ARG A 48 3.85 -5.05 1.52
CA ARG A 48 4.17 -4.53 2.85
C ARG A 48 3.60 -3.13 3.05
N ASP A 49 3.78 -2.26 2.07
CA ASP A 49 3.30 -0.88 2.16
C ASP A 49 1.79 -0.82 2.24
N ILE A 50 1.08 -1.65 1.48
CA ILE A 50 -0.37 -1.74 1.54
C ILE A 50 -0.82 -2.17 2.93
N ALA A 51 -0.15 -3.17 3.51
CA ALA A 51 -0.47 -3.65 4.85
C ALA A 51 -0.30 -2.55 5.88
N ARG A 52 0.75 -1.74 5.76
CA ARG A 52 0.98 -0.61 6.68
C ARG A 52 -0.08 0.46 6.56
N VAL A 53 -0.46 0.79 5.33
CA VAL A 53 -1.52 1.77 5.10
C VAL A 53 -2.83 1.29 5.70
N GLU A 54 -3.19 0.04 5.47
CA GLU A 54 -4.42 -0.54 6.02
C GLU A 54 -4.41 -0.57 7.55
N THR A 55 -3.26 -0.91 8.15
CA THR A 55 -3.12 -0.91 9.60
C THR A 55 -3.34 0.49 10.15
N ARG A 56 -2.73 1.49 9.54
CA ARG A 56 -2.89 2.87 9.98
C ARG A 56 -4.32 3.36 9.83
N MET A 57 -4.99 2.99 8.74
CA MET A 57 -6.39 3.33 8.53
C MET A 57 -7.28 2.71 9.61
N THR A 58 -7.02 1.46 9.96
CA THR A 58 -7.76 0.77 11.01
C THR A 58 -7.55 1.46 12.36
N GLN A 59 -6.32 1.84 12.68
CA GLN A 59 -6.01 2.55 13.90
C GLN A 59 -6.76 3.88 13.99
N LEU A 60 -6.80 4.63 12.88
CA LEU A 60 -7.50 5.91 12.85
C LEU A 60 -9.00 5.73 13.01
N ARG A 61 -9.58 4.73 12.37
CA ARG A 61 -11.01 4.45 12.52
C ARG A 61 -11.36 4.03 13.93
N ASN A 62 -10.55 3.17 14.53
CA ASN A 62 -10.80 2.74 15.90
C ASN A 62 -10.65 3.88 16.90
N LYS A 63 -9.69 4.78 16.64
CA LYS A 63 -9.47 5.93 17.49
C LYS A 63 -10.63 6.91 17.41
N ALA A 64 -11.25 7.03 16.24
CA ALA A 64 -12.37 7.92 16.02
C ALA A 64 -13.69 7.34 16.59
N ALA A 65 -13.73 6.03 16.77
CA ALA A 65 -14.88 5.37 17.37
C ALA A 65 -14.80 5.47 18.90
#